data_9d04c24782a7b64bb7b8c752d5c88bd5
#
_entry.id   9d04c24782a7b64bb7b8c752d5c88bd5
#
_cell.length_a   1.000
_cell.length_b   1.000
_cell.length_c   1.000
_cell.angle_alpha   90.00
_cell.angle_beta   90.00
_cell.angle_gamma   90.00
#
_symmetry.space_group_name_H-M   'P 1'
#
loop_
_entity.id
_entity.type
_entity.pdbx_description
1 polymer ?
#
loop_
_entity_poly.entity_id
_entity_poly.type
_entity_poly.pdbx_seq_one_letter_code
_entity_poly.pdbx_strand_id
1 'polypeptide(L)'
;MNLATVTENVRAVADQFAEDRADRQLRRELDSADFDQLKAAGLHLTGVLAEHGGLWESVARSTRPICDLLRILASGDSSVALVCSMHPAVLAFWLASP
;
A
#
# COMPACT_ATOMS: atom_id res chain seq x y z
N MET A 1 6.65 -11.66 5.89
CA MET A 1 6.42 -11.52 4.43
C MET A 1 7.57 -10.76 3.79
N ASN A 2 7.96 -11.13 2.60
CA ASN A 2 8.94 -10.38 1.82
C ASN A 2 8.24 -9.49 0.78
N LEU A 3 9.00 -8.65 0.10
CA LEU A 3 8.48 -7.71 -0.89
C LEU A 3 7.75 -8.43 -2.05
N ALA A 4 8.30 -9.54 -2.53
CA ALA A 4 7.68 -10.28 -3.63
C ALA A 4 6.31 -10.82 -3.25
N THR A 5 6.18 -11.38 -2.05
CA THR A 5 4.90 -11.89 -1.53
C THR A 5 3.89 -10.76 -1.36
N VAL A 6 4.31 -9.63 -0.78
CA VAL A 6 3.43 -8.47 -0.61
C VAL A 6 2.99 -7.94 -1.97
N THR A 7 3.90 -7.87 -2.95
CA THR A 7 3.57 -7.39 -4.30
C THR A 7 2.50 -8.27 -4.95
N GLU A 8 2.63 -9.60 -4.86
CA GLU A 8 1.64 -10.53 -5.41
C GLU A 8 0.29 -10.36 -4.71
N ASN A 9 0.31 -10.24 -3.38
CA ASN A 9 -0.91 -10.08 -2.60
C ASN A 9 -1.63 -8.78 -2.93
N VAL A 10 -0.88 -7.68 -3.03
CA VAL A 10 -1.43 -6.37 -3.39
C VAL A 10 -1.99 -6.38 -4.81
N ARG A 11 -1.32 -7.05 -5.73
CA ARG A 11 -1.81 -7.20 -7.10
C ARG A 11 -3.15 -7.94 -7.15
N ALA A 12 -3.28 -9.01 -6.37
CA ALA A 12 -4.53 -9.76 -6.29
C ALA A 12 -5.67 -8.89 -5.73
N VAL A 13 -5.40 -8.11 -4.69
CA VAL A 13 -6.38 -7.17 -4.12
C VAL A 13 -6.76 -6.10 -5.14
N ALA A 14 -5.78 -5.53 -5.84
CA ALA A 14 -6.03 -4.50 -6.85
C ALA A 14 -6.87 -5.03 -8.01
N ASP A 15 -6.63 -6.25 -8.46
CA ASP A 15 -7.43 -6.89 -9.51
C ASP A 15 -8.88 -7.07 -9.06
N GLN A 16 -9.09 -7.46 -7.81
CA GLN A 16 -10.41 -7.60 -7.23
C GLN A 16 -11.12 -6.24 -7.15
N PHE A 17 -10.42 -5.20 -6.74
CA PHE A 17 -10.95 -3.84 -6.71
C PHE A 17 -11.34 -3.37 -8.12
N ALA A 18 -10.54 -3.71 -9.12
CA ALA A 18 -10.82 -3.35 -10.51
C ALA A 18 -12.08 -4.01 -11.04
N GLU A 19 -12.37 -5.25 -10.63
CA GLU A 19 -13.61 -5.96 -10.99
C GLU A 19 -14.84 -5.25 -10.44
N ASP A 20 -14.72 -4.65 -9.25
CA ASP A 20 -15.83 -3.95 -8.58
C ASP A 20 -15.82 -2.44 -8.86
N ARG A 21 -15.10 -1.99 -9.88
CA ARG A 21 -14.83 -0.56 -10.11
C ARG A 21 -16.09 0.28 -10.18
N ALA A 22 -17.13 -0.17 -10.88
CA ALA A 22 -18.36 0.59 -11.03
C ALA A 22 -19.04 0.84 -9.68
N ASP A 23 -19.15 -0.19 -8.85
CA ASP A 23 -19.75 -0.07 -7.52
C ASP A 23 -18.87 0.79 -6.61
N ARG A 24 -17.56 0.65 -6.70
CA ARG A 24 -16.62 1.40 -5.88
C ARG A 24 -16.64 2.89 -6.19
N GLN A 25 -16.85 3.26 -7.45
CA GLN A 25 -16.95 4.68 -7.85
C GLN A 25 -18.20 5.37 -7.30
N LEU A 26 -19.23 4.61 -6.97
CA LEU A 26 -20.46 5.15 -6.38
C LEU A 26 -20.35 5.37 -4.87
N ARG A 27 -19.32 4.87 -4.23
CA ARG A 27 -19.13 5.02 -2.79
C ARG A 27 -18.71 6.45 -2.46
N ARG A 28 -19.31 6.99 -1.40
CA ARG A 28 -18.94 8.30 -0.85
C ARG A 28 -17.90 8.20 0.25
N GLU A 29 -17.78 7.03 0.85
CA GLU A 29 -16.86 6.77 1.96
C GLU A 29 -16.00 5.56 1.64
N LEU A 30 -14.79 5.55 2.21
CA LEU A 30 -13.90 4.39 2.11
C LEU A 30 -14.40 3.31 3.07
N ASP A 31 -14.37 2.06 2.62
CA ASP A 31 -14.80 0.93 3.40
C ASP A 31 -13.61 0.37 4.20
N SER A 32 -13.77 0.21 5.51
CA SER A 32 -12.74 -0.37 6.37
C SER A 32 -12.33 -1.77 5.94
N ALA A 33 -13.22 -2.53 5.31
CA ALA A 33 -12.91 -3.86 4.79
C ALA A 33 -11.80 -3.82 3.73
N ASP A 34 -11.70 -2.77 2.94
CA ASP A 34 -10.64 -2.60 1.96
C ASP A 34 -9.27 -2.54 2.64
N PHE A 35 -9.17 -1.80 3.75
CA PHE A 35 -7.93 -1.68 4.49
C PHE A 35 -7.59 -2.96 5.24
N ASP A 36 -8.58 -3.71 5.71
CA ASP A 36 -8.37 -5.02 6.32
C ASP A 36 -7.79 -6.01 5.32
N GLN A 37 -8.28 -5.99 4.06
CA GLN A 37 -7.73 -6.83 3.01
C GLN A 37 -6.28 -6.47 2.70
N LEU A 38 -5.96 -5.18 2.63
CA LEU A 38 -4.61 -4.71 2.35
C LEU A 38 -3.66 -5.01 3.50
N LYS A 39 -4.14 -4.93 4.73
CA LYS A 39 -3.36 -5.32 5.91
C LYS A 39 -3.04 -6.81 5.85
N ALA A 40 -4.01 -7.66 5.53
CA ALA A 40 -3.79 -9.09 5.36
C ALA A 40 -2.81 -9.39 4.22
N ALA A 41 -2.80 -8.56 3.17
CA ALA A 41 -1.87 -8.66 2.05
C ALA A 41 -0.44 -8.24 2.43
N GLY A 42 -0.26 -7.52 3.53
CA GLY A 42 1.04 -7.07 4.00
C GLY A 42 1.41 -5.65 3.59
N LEU A 43 0.50 -4.87 3.02
CA LEU A 43 0.80 -3.51 2.58
C LEU A 43 1.24 -2.60 3.72
N HIS A 44 0.70 -2.80 4.93
CA HIS A 44 1.08 -2.02 6.11
C HIS A 44 2.58 -2.14 6.45
N LEU A 45 3.24 -3.20 5.99
CA LEU A 45 4.67 -3.41 6.23
C LEU A 45 5.54 -2.36 5.53
N THR A 46 5.00 -1.63 4.54
CA THR A 46 5.71 -0.51 3.91
C THR A 46 6.00 0.62 4.89
N GLY A 47 5.24 0.70 5.98
CA GLY A 47 5.46 1.68 7.05
C GLY A 47 6.18 1.10 8.26
N VAL A 48 6.73 -0.12 8.17
CA VAL A 48 7.44 -0.78 9.27
C VAL A 48 8.90 -0.97 8.88
N LEU A 49 9.81 -0.63 9.80
CA LEU A 49 11.25 -0.78 9.58
C LEU A 49 11.63 -2.25 9.35
N ALA A 50 12.60 -2.49 8.48
CA ALA A 50 13.06 -3.85 8.17
C ALA A 50 13.57 -4.59 9.40
N GLU A 51 14.20 -3.88 10.33
CA GLU A 51 14.69 -4.46 11.60
C GLU A 51 13.56 -4.98 12.49
N HIS A 52 12.33 -4.55 12.24
CA HIS A 52 11.13 -5.00 12.95
C HIS A 52 10.24 -5.90 12.07
N GLY A 53 10.81 -6.49 11.02
CA GLY A 53 10.09 -7.39 10.13
C GLY A 53 9.31 -6.72 9.01
N GLY A 54 9.50 -5.41 8.81
CA GLY A 54 8.82 -4.64 7.77
C GLY A 54 9.57 -4.60 6.46
N LEU A 55 9.09 -3.76 5.54
CA LEU A 55 9.67 -3.58 4.20
C LEU A 55 10.50 -2.31 4.07
N TRP A 56 10.46 -1.42 5.05
CA TRP A 56 11.18 -0.14 4.97
C TRP A 56 12.63 -0.31 5.40
N GLU A 57 13.55 -0.15 4.46
CA GLU A 57 14.99 -0.20 4.73
C GLU A 57 15.61 1.20 4.80
N SER A 58 15.37 2.01 3.78
CA SER A 58 15.88 3.38 3.67
C SER A 58 15.10 4.11 2.59
N VAL A 59 15.22 5.45 2.57
CA VAL A 59 14.59 6.27 1.51
C VAL A 59 15.10 5.80 0.14
N ALA A 60 16.42 5.61 0.00
CA ALA A 60 17.01 5.26 -1.28
C ALA A 60 16.58 3.88 -1.79
N ARG A 61 16.42 2.89 -0.90
CA ARG A 61 16.12 1.51 -1.30
C ARG A 61 14.64 1.19 -1.35
N SER A 62 13.84 1.88 -0.55
CA SER A 62 12.44 1.51 -0.34
C SER A 62 11.46 2.37 -1.13
N THR A 63 11.84 3.58 -1.53
CA THR A 63 10.92 4.50 -2.21
C THR A 63 10.35 3.90 -3.50
N ARG A 64 11.19 3.37 -4.37
CA ARG A 64 10.73 2.85 -5.66
C ARG A 64 9.85 1.60 -5.53
N PRO A 65 10.24 0.58 -4.74
CA PRO A 65 9.35 -0.57 -4.53
C PRO A 65 8.01 -0.20 -3.92
N ILE A 66 7.98 0.75 -2.98
CA ILE A 66 6.73 1.21 -2.37
C ILE A 66 5.87 1.96 -3.37
N CYS A 67 6.47 2.83 -4.19
CA CYS A 67 5.75 3.52 -5.26
C CYS A 67 5.18 2.54 -6.28
N ASP A 68 5.89 1.47 -6.60
CA ASP A 68 5.39 0.43 -7.49
C ASP A 68 4.19 -0.29 -6.90
N LEU A 69 4.21 -0.59 -5.59
CA LEU A 69 3.07 -1.19 -4.89
C LEU A 69 1.85 -0.27 -4.94
N LEU A 70 2.05 1.02 -4.68
CA LEU A 70 0.96 2.00 -4.71
C LEU A 70 0.41 2.18 -6.12
N ARG A 71 1.26 2.12 -7.15
CA ARG A 71 0.83 2.17 -8.54
C ARG A 71 -0.05 0.97 -8.89
N ILE A 72 0.34 -0.22 -8.46
CA ILE A 72 -0.46 -1.44 -8.65
C ILE A 72 -1.81 -1.29 -7.97
N LEU A 73 -1.83 -0.82 -6.73
CA LEU A 73 -3.07 -0.63 -6.00
C LEU A 73 -3.95 0.43 -6.66
N ALA A 74 -3.36 1.53 -7.14
CA ALA A 74 -4.11 2.60 -7.80
C ALA A 74 -4.79 2.14 -9.09
N SER A 75 -4.26 1.12 -9.76
CA SER A 75 -4.91 0.54 -10.94
C SER A 75 -6.24 -0.13 -10.58
N GLY A 76 -6.40 -0.56 -9.33
CA GLY A 76 -7.66 -1.09 -8.81
C GLY A 76 -8.54 -0.01 -8.19
N ASP A 77 -7.99 0.78 -7.27
CA ASP A 77 -8.72 1.85 -6.59
C ASP A 77 -7.76 2.98 -6.20
N SER A 78 -7.80 4.08 -6.94
CA SER A 78 -6.89 5.21 -6.71
C SER A 78 -7.15 5.94 -5.39
N SER A 79 -8.40 5.96 -4.91
CA SER A 79 -8.73 6.61 -3.64
C SER A 79 -8.12 5.87 -2.46
N VAL A 80 -8.21 4.54 -2.45
CA VAL A 80 -7.59 3.71 -1.42
C VAL A 80 -6.06 3.85 -1.49
N ALA A 81 -5.48 3.85 -2.69
CA ALA A 81 -4.04 4.01 -2.87
C ALA A 81 -3.55 5.35 -2.34
N LEU A 82 -4.30 6.43 -2.55
CA LEU A 82 -3.95 7.75 -2.04
C LEU A 82 -3.86 7.75 -0.52
N VAL A 83 -4.86 7.18 0.15
CA VAL A 83 -4.86 7.08 1.62
C VAL A 83 -3.68 6.23 2.11
N CYS A 84 -3.44 5.07 1.48
CA CYS A 84 -2.34 4.18 1.87
C CYS A 84 -0.97 4.80 1.61
N SER A 85 -0.84 5.73 0.66
CA SER A 85 0.44 6.38 0.36
C SER A 85 0.92 7.29 1.48
N MET A 86 0.01 7.77 2.33
CA MET A 86 0.35 8.70 3.39
C MET A 86 1.23 8.07 4.46
N HIS A 87 1.08 6.78 4.73
CA HIS A 87 1.86 6.10 5.76
C HIS A 87 3.36 6.07 5.42
N PRO A 88 3.79 5.50 4.29
CA PRO A 88 5.22 5.51 3.96
C PRO A 88 5.77 6.90 3.66
N ALA A 89 4.94 7.82 3.14
CA ALA A 89 5.37 9.19 2.89
C ALA A 89 5.69 9.92 4.20
N VAL A 90 4.84 9.78 5.22
CA VAL A 90 5.07 10.36 6.54
C VAL A 90 6.30 9.72 7.20
N LEU A 91 6.46 8.41 7.09
CA LEU A 91 7.63 7.72 7.63
C LEU A 91 8.92 8.22 6.97
N ALA A 92 8.93 8.38 5.64
CA ALA A 92 10.09 8.88 4.92
C ALA A 92 10.47 10.29 5.38
N PHE A 93 9.48 11.17 5.53
CA PHE A 93 9.70 12.53 6.03
C PHE A 93 10.27 12.52 7.44
N TRP A 94 9.70 11.70 8.31
CA TRP A 94 10.13 11.57 9.70
C TRP A 94 11.57 11.09 9.82
N LEU A 95 11.92 10.04 9.06
CA LEU A 95 13.27 9.45 9.11
C LEU A 95 14.33 10.32 8.44
N ALA A 96 13.94 11.18 7.52
CA ALA A 96 14.85 12.11 6.86
C ALA A 96 15.12 13.37 7.71
N SER A 97 14.30 13.63 8.73
CA SER A 97 14.48 14.78 9.63
C SER A 97 15.69 14.58 10.55
N PRO A 98 16.51 15.64 10.77
CA PRO A 98 17.64 15.55 11.70
C PRO A 98 17.20 15.38 13.15
#